data_eac1fc3c62ef3d3af3c06dfb56102c18
#
_entry.id   eac1fc3c62ef3d3af3c06dfb56102c18
#
_cell.length_a   1.000
_cell.length_b   1.000
_cell.length_c   1.000
_cell.angle_alpha   90.00
_cell.angle_beta   90.00
_cell.angle_gamma   90.00
#
_symmetry.space_group_name_H-M   'P 1'
#
loop_
_entity.id
_entity.type
_entity.pdbx_description
1 polymer ?
#
loop_
_entity_poly.entity_id
_entity_poly.type
_entity_poly.pdbx_seq_one_letter_code
_entity_poly.pdbx_strand_id
1 'polypeptide(L)'
;MPARREPAAGATLETCLAEAREGRAAPVYLLDGDAFLSLRAARELAEALVPEAQRALNVVEMDAAASPAEVAAEVATGGLFGGSKVVLVQEPAFLVSREDLARSFAAAREMWGQGRQREAARRVLAIAAKAGWTAADLEPGEGADFRALRKAFRKELEIDLEDGDRAFLHELSAWARERDLKAAKDDASALDAALARGFPRGHVLLVAAGKVDGRLPLVKKLAAAGRRVTLGIESEGKPWEEPRLVLGPLLESLLAGTGKRVDRGGAALLAERVGADARTLAQEVTKLVAFVGDRQVVGAADVEAVVSRVAADPFFALGNAVEARDLTGALSVLDRSIADGAHPVMILGSLAAAVRRMLTERERARKAAGEERLRDAREWERVVFPTVPPDEAKGKKPWGFWMKYQAALRFTRGELLEGLAALAEADVAMKSGRDGRIALEGVLFRLLAGNDERNGRRSVA
;
A
#
# COMPACT_ATOMS: atom_id res chain seq x y z
N MET A 1 -37.96 23.87 -7.08
CA MET A 1 -36.99 22.79 -7.26
C MET A 1 -35.62 23.31 -6.86
N PRO A 2 -34.93 22.79 -5.82
CA PRO A 2 -33.59 23.22 -5.50
C PRO A 2 -32.61 22.62 -6.54
N ALA A 3 -31.75 23.48 -7.07
CA ALA A 3 -30.71 23.13 -8.03
C ALA A 3 -29.83 22.00 -7.46
N ARG A 4 -29.64 20.92 -8.20
CA ARG A 4 -28.61 19.93 -7.96
C ARG A 4 -27.27 20.69 -7.98
N ARG A 5 -26.64 20.84 -6.82
CA ARG A 5 -25.22 21.20 -6.74
C ARG A 5 -24.45 20.05 -7.40
N GLU A 6 -23.82 20.35 -8.53
CA GLU A 6 -22.78 19.50 -9.10
C GLU A 6 -21.72 19.23 -8.03
N PRO A 7 -21.15 18.01 -7.95
CA PRO A 7 -20.01 17.78 -7.06
C PRO A 7 -18.91 18.75 -7.47
N ALA A 8 -18.50 19.63 -6.54
CA ALA A 8 -17.40 20.55 -6.75
C ALA A 8 -16.19 19.75 -7.26
N ALA A 9 -15.56 20.21 -8.34
CA ALA A 9 -14.28 19.71 -8.81
C ALA A 9 -13.39 19.52 -7.59
N GLY A 10 -12.75 18.34 -7.46
CA GLY A 10 -12.03 17.98 -6.24
C GLY A 10 -11.07 19.07 -5.81
N ALA A 11 -11.13 19.47 -4.54
CA ALA A 11 -10.24 20.49 -4.01
C ALA A 11 -8.79 20.00 -4.16
N THR A 12 -7.89 20.86 -4.63
CA THR A 12 -6.45 20.58 -4.68
C THR A 12 -5.78 21.05 -3.38
N LEU A 13 -4.62 20.47 -3.04
CA LEU A 13 -3.86 20.94 -1.89
C LEU A 13 -3.50 22.43 -2.00
N GLU A 14 -3.12 22.88 -3.20
CA GLU A 14 -2.78 24.28 -3.47
C GLU A 14 -3.94 25.23 -3.17
N THR A 15 -5.15 24.87 -3.61
CA THR A 15 -6.34 25.69 -3.31
C THR A 15 -6.65 25.69 -1.82
N CYS A 16 -6.48 24.58 -1.13
CA CYS A 16 -6.66 24.49 0.33
C CYS A 16 -5.63 25.36 1.09
N LEU A 17 -4.37 25.34 0.67
CA LEU A 17 -3.31 26.17 1.25
C LEU A 17 -3.55 27.68 1.02
N ALA A 18 -4.00 28.05 -0.18
CA ALA A 18 -4.34 29.43 -0.49
C ALA A 18 -5.52 29.92 0.40
N GLU A 19 -6.61 29.13 0.48
CA GLU A 19 -7.75 29.42 1.35
C GLU A 19 -7.33 29.55 2.83
N ALA A 20 -6.44 28.67 3.31
CA ALA A 20 -5.94 28.71 4.68
C ALA A 20 -5.14 29.99 4.98
N ARG A 21 -4.24 30.39 4.08
CA ARG A 21 -3.43 31.63 4.21
C ARG A 21 -4.28 32.89 4.17
N GLU A 22 -5.39 32.88 3.46
CA GLU A 22 -6.34 34.00 3.38
C GLU A 22 -7.35 34.00 4.55
N GLY A 23 -7.25 33.13 5.53
CA GLY A 23 -8.15 33.03 6.67
C GLY A 23 -9.53 32.47 6.34
N ARG A 24 -9.67 31.77 5.19
CA ARG A 24 -10.91 31.15 4.69
C ARG A 24 -10.87 29.63 4.81
N ALA A 25 -10.19 29.13 5.85
CA ALA A 25 -10.02 27.71 6.07
C ALA A 25 -11.35 26.99 6.24
N ALA A 26 -11.46 25.80 5.66
CA ALA A 26 -12.56 24.88 5.93
C ALA A 26 -12.42 24.28 7.34
N PRO A 27 -13.52 23.93 8.02
CA PRO A 27 -13.44 23.34 9.35
C PRO A 27 -12.88 21.90 9.34
N VAL A 28 -12.93 21.22 8.21
CA VAL A 28 -12.45 19.83 8.04
C VAL A 28 -11.68 19.69 6.74
N TYR A 29 -10.53 18.99 6.81
CA TYR A 29 -9.80 18.53 5.64
C TYR A 29 -9.58 17.02 5.77
N LEU A 30 -10.16 16.27 4.84
CA LEU A 30 -9.89 14.83 4.67
C LEU A 30 -8.85 14.66 3.55
N LEU A 31 -7.64 14.33 3.93
CA LEU A 31 -6.51 14.12 3.04
C LEU A 31 -6.28 12.62 2.94
N ASP A 32 -6.55 12.01 1.78
CA ASP A 32 -6.50 10.57 1.63
C ASP A 32 -5.79 10.14 0.34
N GLY A 33 -5.42 8.86 0.26
CA GLY A 33 -4.76 8.25 -0.90
C GLY A 33 -3.44 7.61 -0.53
N ASP A 34 -2.33 8.31 -0.69
CA ASP A 34 -1.02 7.89 -0.19
C ASP A 34 -0.81 8.41 1.24
N ALA A 35 -0.52 7.52 2.20
CA ALA A 35 -0.41 7.88 3.60
C ALA A 35 0.71 8.89 3.89
N PHE A 36 1.85 8.76 3.21
CA PHE A 36 2.98 9.67 3.37
C PHE A 36 2.65 11.07 2.85
N LEU A 37 2.06 11.16 1.65
CA LEU A 37 1.67 12.43 1.04
C LEU A 37 0.54 13.10 1.82
N SER A 38 -0.43 12.33 2.31
CA SER A 38 -1.54 12.83 3.11
C SER A 38 -1.07 13.44 4.43
N LEU A 39 -0.13 12.78 5.12
CA LEU A 39 0.44 13.31 6.35
C LEU A 39 1.29 14.57 6.10
N ARG A 40 2.09 14.57 5.04
CA ARG A 40 2.88 15.73 4.64
C ARG A 40 1.99 16.93 4.33
N ALA A 41 0.95 16.74 3.53
CA ALA A 41 -0.02 17.79 3.20
C ALA A 41 -0.77 18.31 4.44
N ALA A 42 -1.11 17.42 5.37
CA ALA A 42 -1.75 17.82 6.62
C ALA A 42 -0.84 18.71 7.48
N ARG A 43 0.44 18.38 7.56
CA ARG A 43 1.42 19.21 8.27
C ARG A 43 1.62 20.57 7.61
N GLU A 44 1.70 20.61 6.29
CA GLU A 44 1.79 21.85 5.52
C GLU A 44 0.55 22.73 5.71
N LEU A 45 -0.64 22.15 5.76
CA LEU A 45 -1.87 22.87 6.11
C LEU A 45 -1.87 23.35 7.57
N ALA A 46 -1.41 22.53 8.51
CA ALA A 46 -1.29 22.95 9.92
C ALA A 46 -0.35 24.16 10.08
N GLU A 47 0.77 24.15 9.33
CA GLU A 47 1.72 25.28 9.29
C GLU A 47 1.12 26.55 8.68
N ALA A 48 0.27 26.41 7.67
CA ALA A 48 -0.43 27.54 7.07
C ALA A 48 -1.55 28.11 7.97
N LEU A 49 -2.17 27.24 8.80
CA LEU A 49 -3.29 27.59 9.68
C LEU A 49 -2.86 28.20 11.02
N VAL A 50 -1.70 27.78 11.54
CA VAL A 50 -1.23 28.16 12.88
C VAL A 50 0.14 28.85 12.78
N PRO A 51 0.29 30.07 13.31
CA PRO A 51 1.57 30.78 13.36
C PRO A 51 2.63 29.96 14.11
N GLU A 52 3.88 30.01 13.68
CA GLU A 52 4.99 29.21 14.20
C GLU A 52 5.09 29.26 15.73
N ALA A 53 5.02 30.46 16.31
CA ALA A 53 5.11 30.69 17.76
C ALA A 53 3.97 29.96 18.56
N GLN A 54 2.88 29.58 17.91
CA GLN A 54 1.71 28.97 18.56
C GLN A 54 1.56 27.48 18.23
N ARG A 55 2.34 26.92 17.29
CA ARG A 55 2.18 25.54 16.80
C ARG A 55 2.31 24.52 17.91
N ALA A 56 3.28 24.67 18.80
CA ALA A 56 3.52 23.74 19.90
C ALA A 56 2.32 23.56 20.85
N LEU A 57 1.42 24.57 20.93
CA LEU A 57 0.28 24.56 21.82
C LEU A 57 -1.07 24.38 21.10
N ASN A 58 -1.14 24.79 19.84
CA ASN A 58 -2.40 24.86 19.10
C ASN A 58 -2.49 23.79 17.98
N VAL A 59 -1.42 23.00 17.75
CA VAL A 59 -1.47 21.83 16.87
C VAL A 59 -1.38 20.58 17.72
N VAL A 60 -2.47 19.81 17.77
CA VAL A 60 -2.55 18.56 18.50
C VAL A 60 -2.51 17.41 17.51
N GLU A 61 -1.46 16.61 17.56
CA GLU A 61 -1.34 15.38 16.75
C GLU A 61 -1.91 14.20 17.52
N MET A 62 -2.84 13.47 16.91
CA MET A 62 -3.44 12.24 17.41
C MET A 62 -3.05 11.07 16.51
N ASP A 63 -2.73 9.94 17.11
CA ASP A 63 -2.30 8.74 16.40
C ASP A 63 -3.48 7.92 15.80
N ALA A 64 -3.14 6.85 15.10
CA ALA A 64 -4.11 5.95 14.46
C ALA A 64 -5.12 5.29 15.42
N ALA A 65 -4.83 5.29 16.71
CA ALA A 65 -5.66 4.65 17.74
C ALA A 65 -6.64 5.62 18.39
N ALA A 66 -6.61 6.90 18.03
CA ALA A 66 -7.59 7.86 18.50
C ALA A 66 -9.00 7.44 18.11
N SER A 67 -9.90 7.40 19.10
CA SER A 67 -11.31 7.12 18.83
C SER A 67 -12.03 8.35 18.26
N PRO A 68 -13.14 8.16 17.53
CA PRO A 68 -13.97 9.27 17.07
C PRO A 68 -14.43 10.19 18.22
N ALA A 69 -14.66 9.63 19.41
CA ALA A 69 -15.05 10.40 20.60
C ALA A 69 -13.91 11.27 21.14
N GLU A 70 -12.68 10.74 21.19
CA GLU A 70 -11.50 11.52 21.58
C GLU A 70 -11.22 12.65 20.59
N VAL A 71 -11.32 12.38 19.28
CA VAL A 71 -11.19 13.41 18.25
C VAL A 71 -12.23 14.52 18.41
N ALA A 72 -13.50 14.14 18.63
CA ALA A 72 -14.59 15.09 18.83
C ALA A 72 -14.37 15.96 20.08
N ALA A 73 -13.92 15.36 21.19
CA ALA A 73 -13.63 16.05 22.43
C ALA A 73 -12.46 17.03 22.24
N GLU A 74 -11.39 16.60 21.56
CA GLU A 74 -10.20 17.41 21.34
C GLU A 74 -10.50 18.62 20.44
N VAL A 75 -11.26 18.42 19.34
CA VAL A 75 -11.66 19.53 18.46
C VAL A 75 -12.61 20.52 19.18
N ALA A 76 -13.46 20.03 20.09
CA ALA A 76 -14.38 20.89 20.85
C ALA A 76 -13.69 21.65 22.00
N THR A 77 -12.55 21.18 22.50
CA THR A 77 -11.82 21.78 23.62
C THR A 77 -11.08 23.04 23.14
N GLY A 78 -11.31 24.17 23.78
CA GLY A 78 -10.67 25.45 23.46
C GLY A 78 -9.14 25.40 23.61
N GLY A 79 -8.45 26.14 22.78
CA GLY A 79 -7.01 26.38 22.94
C GLY A 79 -6.73 27.24 24.18
N LEU A 80 -5.61 26.98 24.87
CA LEU A 80 -5.23 27.68 26.10
C LEU A 80 -5.02 29.19 25.92
N PHE A 81 -4.65 29.63 24.71
CA PHE A 81 -4.28 31.02 24.43
C PHE A 81 -5.17 31.70 23.37
N GLY A 82 -6.30 31.10 23.03
CA GLY A 82 -7.13 31.56 21.92
C GLY A 82 -6.46 31.39 20.55
N GLY A 83 -7.13 31.81 19.47
CA GLY A 83 -6.63 31.68 18.10
C GLY A 83 -7.08 30.38 17.42
N SER A 84 -6.40 30.02 16.34
CA SER A 84 -6.70 28.79 15.58
C SER A 84 -6.14 27.59 16.31
N LYS A 85 -6.94 26.52 16.42
CA LYS A 85 -6.53 25.20 16.90
C LYS A 85 -6.67 24.19 15.79
N VAL A 86 -5.64 23.38 15.59
CA VAL A 86 -5.62 22.30 14.61
C VAL A 86 -5.51 20.97 15.34
N VAL A 87 -6.44 20.06 15.05
CA VAL A 87 -6.34 18.68 15.48
C VAL A 87 -6.02 17.83 14.25
N LEU A 88 -4.82 17.26 14.23
CA LEU A 88 -4.32 16.40 13.15
C LEU A 88 -4.42 14.93 13.58
N VAL A 89 -5.27 14.17 12.93
CA VAL A 89 -5.42 12.73 13.16
C VAL A 89 -4.69 11.96 12.07
N GLN A 90 -3.74 11.10 12.47
CA GLN A 90 -2.89 10.35 11.56
C GLN A 90 -3.42 8.91 11.41
N GLU A 91 -3.74 8.51 10.18
CA GLU A 91 -4.18 7.17 9.80
C GLU A 91 -5.24 6.57 10.75
N PRO A 92 -6.35 7.29 11.03
CA PRO A 92 -7.32 6.83 12.02
C PRO A 92 -7.90 5.47 11.64
N ALA A 93 -7.81 4.50 12.56
CA ALA A 93 -8.29 3.14 12.34
C ALA A 93 -9.79 3.08 12.02
N PHE A 94 -10.58 4.05 12.51
CA PHE A 94 -12.02 4.12 12.25
C PHE A 94 -12.40 4.49 10.80
N LEU A 95 -11.44 4.93 9.95
CA LEU A 95 -11.63 5.17 8.52
C LEU A 95 -11.05 4.06 7.64
N VAL A 96 -10.32 3.10 8.23
CA VAL A 96 -9.71 1.99 7.48
C VAL A 96 -10.80 1.01 7.04
N SER A 97 -10.80 0.64 5.77
CA SER A 97 -11.71 -0.38 5.25
C SER A 97 -11.35 -1.77 5.81
N ARG A 98 -12.31 -2.71 5.81
CA ARG A 98 -12.01 -4.10 6.19
C ARG A 98 -10.91 -4.70 5.29
N GLU A 99 -10.90 -4.37 4.00
CA GLU A 99 -9.88 -4.81 3.04
C GLU A 99 -8.45 -4.34 3.40
N ASP A 100 -8.32 -3.24 4.16
CA ASP A 100 -7.03 -2.68 4.58
C ASP A 100 -6.62 -3.07 6.01
N LEU A 101 -7.47 -3.77 6.76
CA LEU A 101 -7.16 -4.19 8.14
C LEU A 101 -5.95 -5.12 8.20
N ALA A 102 -5.80 -6.02 7.24
CA ALA A 102 -4.64 -6.93 7.16
C ALA A 102 -3.33 -6.15 7.03
N ARG A 103 -3.30 -5.10 6.18
CA ARG A 103 -2.12 -4.22 6.04
C ARG A 103 -1.86 -3.45 7.33
N SER A 104 -2.90 -2.94 7.98
CA SER A 104 -2.78 -2.23 9.26
C SER A 104 -2.26 -3.14 10.37
N PHE A 105 -2.67 -4.41 10.39
CA PHE A 105 -2.19 -5.43 11.32
C PHE A 105 -0.70 -5.76 11.06
N ALA A 106 -0.31 -5.95 9.81
CA ALA A 106 1.09 -6.18 9.43
C ALA A 106 2.00 -5.01 9.85
N ALA A 107 1.55 -3.76 9.64
CA ALA A 107 2.26 -2.57 10.09
C ALA A 107 2.41 -2.52 11.62
N ALA A 108 1.38 -2.93 12.37
CA ALA A 108 1.47 -3.02 13.84
C ALA A 108 2.50 -4.05 14.29
N ARG A 109 2.59 -5.20 13.61
CA ARG A 109 3.62 -6.23 13.89
C ARG A 109 5.03 -5.70 13.65
N GLU A 110 5.25 -4.95 12.58
CA GLU A 110 6.52 -4.30 12.29
C GLU A 110 6.89 -3.26 13.36
N MET A 111 5.94 -2.39 13.75
CA MET A 111 6.12 -1.43 14.83
C MET A 111 6.51 -2.09 16.16
N TRP A 112 5.91 -3.24 16.47
CA TRP A 112 6.24 -4.02 17.66
C TRP A 112 7.69 -4.48 17.65
N GLY A 113 8.16 -5.03 16.53
CA GLY A 113 9.55 -5.42 16.33
C GLY A 113 10.55 -4.25 16.42
N GLN A 114 10.12 -3.03 16.10
CA GLN A 114 10.90 -1.78 16.21
C GLN A 114 10.87 -1.16 17.62
N GLY A 115 10.26 -1.80 18.62
CA GLY A 115 10.14 -1.29 19.99
C GLY A 115 9.05 -0.22 20.18
N ARG A 116 8.23 0.08 19.17
CA ARG A 116 7.09 1.00 19.24
C ARG A 116 5.84 0.30 19.81
N GLN A 117 6.00 -0.33 20.97
CA GLN A 117 5.01 -1.25 21.54
C GLN A 117 3.66 -0.58 21.79
N ARG A 118 3.66 0.67 22.31
CA ARG A 118 2.41 1.39 22.62
C ARG A 118 1.58 1.67 21.38
N GLU A 119 2.22 2.11 20.31
CA GLU A 119 1.56 2.42 19.05
C GLU A 119 1.02 1.14 18.38
N ALA A 120 1.85 0.08 18.36
CA ALA A 120 1.45 -1.22 17.84
C ALA A 120 0.24 -1.79 18.58
N ALA A 121 0.27 -1.79 19.93
CA ALA A 121 -0.81 -2.30 20.76
C ALA A 121 -2.12 -1.50 20.55
N ARG A 122 -2.05 -0.16 20.52
CA ARG A 122 -3.21 0.67 20.24
C ARG A 122 -3.80 0.40 18.86
N ARG A 123 -2.96 0.21 17.85
CA ARG A 123 -3.38 -0.10 16.48
C ARG A 123 -4.08 -1.47 16.40
N VAL A 124 -3.53 -2.50 17.02
CA VAL A 124 -4.18 -3.84 17.07
C VAL A 124 -5.48 -3.80 17.84
N LEU A 125 -5.54 -3.08 18.98
CA LEU A 125 -6.77 -2.91 19.74
C LEU A 125 -7.84 -2.15 18.96
N ALA A 126 -7.48 -1.16 18.16
CA ALA A 126 -8.41 -0.45 17.29
C ALA A 126 -8.97 -1.35 16.17
N ILE A 127 -8.14 -2.28 15.63
CA ILE A 127 -8.60 -3.31 14.71
C ILE A 127 -9.56 -4.27 15.41
N ALA A 128 -9.20 -4.75 16.59
CA ALA A 128 -10.00 -5.67 17.42
C ALA A 128 -11.37 -5.06 17.81
N ALA A 129 -11.41 -3.76 18.08
CA ALA A 129 -12.63 -3.03 18.39
C ALA A 129 -13.69 -3.12 17.27
N LYS A 130 -13.28 -3.27 16.00
CA LYS A 130 -14.21 -3.46 14.88
C LYS A 130 -14.99 -4.78 14.95
N ALA A 131 -14.43 -5.79 15.64
CA ALA A 131 -15.10 -7.04 15.97
C ALA A 131 -15.73 -7.02 17.37
N GLY A 132 -15.64 -5.92 18.10
CA GLY A 132 -16.10 -5.80 19.48
C GLY A 132 -15.19 -6.49 20.51
N TRP A 133 -13.94 -6.78 20.14
CA TRP A 133 -12.98 -7.51 20.99
C TRP A 133 -12.15 -6.55 21.85
N THR A 134 -11.73 -7.08 23.01
CA THR A 134 -10.84 -6.44 23.97
C THR A 134 -9.41 -7.02 23.87
N ALA A 135 -8.48 -6.50 24.67
CA ALA A 135 -7.14 -7.07 24.77
C ALA A 135 -7.15 -8.54 25.24
N ALA A 136 -8.13 -8.92 26.07
CA ALA A 136 -8.26 -10.31 26.54
C ALA A 136 -8.69 -11.27 25.44
N ASP A 137 -9.51 -10.81 24.50
CA ASP A 137 -9.97 -11.62 23.35
C ASP A 137 -8.87 -11.86 22.31
N LEU A 138 -7.76 -11.11 22.39
CA LEU A 138 -6.59 -11.29 21.53
C LEU A 138 -5.61 -12.33 22.06
N GLU A 139 -5.81 -12.85 23.27
CA GLU A 139 -4.92 -13.85 23.86
C GLU A 139 -4.95 -15.16 23.03
N PRO A 140 -3.83 -15.56 22.42
CA PRO A 140 -3.82 -16.70 21.51
C PRO A 140 -3.62 -18.01 22.27
N GLY A 141 -4.45 -18.48 23.09
CA GLY A 141 -4.30 -19.75 23.81
C GLY A 141 -3.42 -20.82 23.14
N GLU A 142 -3.32 -22.00 23.65
CA GLU A 142 -2.51 -23.08 23.06
C GLU A 142 -3.30 -23.94 22.07
N GLY A 143 -2.65 -24.46 21.04
CA GLY A 143 -3.17 -25.51 20.15
C GLY A 143 -4.54 -25.20 19.51
N ALA A 144 -5.63 -25.73 20.07
CA ALA A 144 -6.98 -25.58 19.52
C ALA A 144 -7.47 -24.12 19.62
N ASP A 145 -7.09 -23.40 20.67
CA ASP A 145 -7.53 -22.04 20.94
C ASP A 145 -6.92 -21.06 19.92
N PHE A 146 -5.66 -21.22 19.56
CA PHE A 146 -5.08 -20.39 18.50
C PHE A 146 -5.74 -20.63 17.14
N ARG A 147 -6.13 -21.88 16.83
CA ARG A 147 -6.89 -22.17 15.61
C ARG A 147 -8.26 -21.49 15.62
N ALA A 148 -8.91 -21.45 16.79
CA ALA A 148 -10.18 -20.73 16.94
C ALA A 148 -10.00 -19.22 16.73
N LEU A 149 -8.94 -18.62 17.31
CA LEU A 149 -8.61 -17.21 17.13
C LEU A 149 -8.30 -16.89 15.66
N ARG A 150 -7.51 -17.71 14.95
CA ARG A 150 -7.27 -17.58 13.50
C ARG A 150 -8.57 -17.57 12.70
N LYS A 151 -9.48 -18.51 13.02
CA LYS A 151 -10.79 -18.58 12.36
C LYS A 151 -11.63 -17.33 12.62
N ALA A 152 -11.57 -16.78 13.85
CA ALA A 152 -12.28 -15.57 14.23
C ALA A 152 -11.70 -14.33 13.53
N PHE A 153 -10.36 -14.16 13.49
CA PHE A 153 -9.71 -13.08 12.75
C PHE A 153 -10.06 -13.10 11.26
N ARG A 154 -10.03 -14.28 10.65
CA ARG A 154 -10.41 -14.42 9.24
C ARG A 154 -11.88 -14.09 8.99
N LYS A 155 -12.79 -14.55 9.88
CA LYS A 155 -14.23 -14.37 9.70
C LYS A 155 -14.67 -12.93 9.96
N GLU A 156 -14.20 -12.30 11.05
CA GLU A 156 -14.70 -11.01 11.52
C GLU A 156 -13.89 -9.82 10.97
N LEU A 157 -12.58 -10.02 10.72
CA LEU A 157 -11.65 -8.95 10.35
C LEU A 157 -11.02 -9.13 8.95
N GLU A 158 -11.25 -10.29 8.31
CA GLU A 158 -10.62 -10.66 7.01
C GLU A 158 -9.09 -10.66 7.08
N ILE A 159 -8.53 -10.99 8.26
CA ILE A 159 -7.09 -11.11 8.50
C ILE A 159 -6.72 -12.59 8.62
N ASP A 160 -5.79 -13.05 7.79
CA ASP A 160 -5.22 -14.38 7.90
C ASP A 160 -3.97 -14.34 8.81
N LEU A 161 -4.09 -14.86 10.04
CA LEU A 161 -2.96 -14.94 10.97
C LEU A 161 -1.99 -16.06 10.55
N GLU A 162 -0.70 -15.77 10.63
CA GLU A 162 0.40 -16.72 10.45
C GLU A 162 0.80 -17.37 11.78
N ASP A 163 1.63 -18.41 11.75
CA ASP A 163 2.09 -19.07 12.97
C ASP A 163 2.95 -18.15 13.85
N GLY A 164 3.71 -17.22 13.24
CA GLY A 164 4.48 -16.20 13.93
C GLY A 164 3.63 -15.16 14.67
N ASP A 165 2.38 -14.96 14.26
CA ASP A 165 1.50 -13.99 14.91
C ASP A 165 1.03 -14.42 16.30
N ARG A 166 1.18 -15.71 16.63
CA ARG A 166 0.87 -16.23 17.97
C ARG A 166 1.73 -15.56 19.04
N ALA A 167 3.05 -15.55 18.85
CA ALA A 167 3.96 -14.93 19.82
C ALA A 167 3.70 -13.42 19.92
N PHE A 168 3.54 -12.75 18.78
CA PHE A 168 3.22 -11.33 18.72
C PHE A 168 1.93 -10.98 19.49
N LEU A 169 0.82 -11.71 19.24
CA LEU A 169 -0.46 -11.46 19.91
C LEU A 169 -0.40 -11.77 21.42
N HIS A 170 0.34 -12.83 21.81
CA HIS A 170 0.53 -13.17 23.22
C HIS A 170 1.27 -12.04 23.95
N GLU A 171 2.40 -11.61 23.44
CA GLU A 171 3.17 -10.51 24.03
C GLU A 171 2.35 -9.20 24.06
N LEU A 172 1.69 -8.86 22.95
CA LEU A 172 0.90 -7.64 22.83
C LEU A 172 -0.29 -7.63 23.78
N SER A 173 -1.04 -8.74 23.87
CA SER A 173 -2.23 -8.82 24.74
C SER A 173 -1.84 -8.74 26.21
N ALA A 174 -0.76 -9.41 26.61
CA ALA A 174 -0.21 -9.33 27.98
C ALA A 174 0.24 -7.89 28.31
N TRP A 175 1.01 -7.27 27.40
CA TRP A 175 1.50 -5.90 27.55
C TRP A 175 0.39 -4.86 27.61
N ALA A 176 -0.67 -5.05 26.82
CA ALA A 176 -1.82 -4.16 26.80
C ALA A 176 -2.66 -4.28 28.08
N ARG A 177 -2.87 -5.50 28.60
CA ARG A 177 -3.60 -5.76 29.85
C ARG A 177 -2.85 -5.19 31.05
N GLU A 178 -1.53 -5.40 31.14
CA GLU A 178 -0.70 -4.86 32.23
C GLU A 178 -0.83 -3.33 32.36
N ARG A 179 -1.09 -2.63 31.24
CA ARG A 179 -1.22 -1.17 31.18
C ARG A 179 -2.63 -0.64 31.06
N ASP A 180 -3.62 -1.50 31.31
CA ASP A 180 -5.07 -1.19 31.17
C ASP A 180 -5.42 -0.46 29.86
N LEU A 181 -4.77 -0.84 28.76
CA LEU A 181 -5.08 -0.29 27.45
C LEU A 181 -6.43 -0.83 26.97
N LYS A 182 -7.39 0.05 26.80
CA LYS A 182 -8.72 -0.30 26.31
C LYS A 182 -8.78 -0.15 24.80
N ALA A 183 -9.50 -1.07 24.15
CA ALA A 183 -9.93 -0.88 22.78
C ALA A 183 -10.83 0.36 22.73
N ALA A 184 -10.51 1.31 21.88
CA ALA A 184 -11.38 2.46 21.65
C ALA A 184 -12.70 1.95 21.05
N LYS A 185 -13.83 2.34 21.62
CA LYS A 185 -15.13 2.03 20.99
C LYS A 185 -15.18 2.70 19.63
N ASP A 186 -15.44 1.94 18.58
CA ASP A 186 -15.59 2.43 17.19
C ASP A 186 -16.97 3.11 17.00
N ASP A 187 -17.36 3.93 17.97
CA ASP A 187 -18.61 4.68 17.94
C ASP A 187 -18.37 6.08 17.36
N ALA A 188 -18.76 6.23 16.09
CA ALA A 188 -18.65 7.48 15.36
C ALA A 188 -19.67 8.54 15.82
N SER A 189 -20.62 8.21 16.72
CA SER A 189 -21.75 9.09 17.07
C SER A 189 -21.30 10.44 17.65
N ALA A 190 -20.25 10.46 18.46
CA ALA A 190 -19.72 11.68 19.07
C ALA A 190 -19.10 12.61 18.00
N LEU A 191 -18.32 12.07 17.08
CA LEU A 191 -17.74 12.85 15.99
C LEU A 191 -18.81 13.30 15.00
N ASP A 192 -19.79 12.45 14.69
CA ASP A 192 -20.97 12.80 13.90
C ASP A 192 -21.73 13.98 14.49
N ALA A 193 -21.98 13.95 15.79
CA ALA A 193 -22.65 15.04 16.49
C ALA A 193 -21.81 16.34 16.50
N ALA A 194 -20.49 16.23 16.62
CA ALA A 194 -19.60 17.38 16.56
C ALA A 194 -19.57 18.01 15.14
N LEU A 195 -19.51 17.18 14.09
CA LEU A 195 -19.60 17.63 12.69
C LEU A 195 -20.94 18.31 12.40
N ALA A 196 -22.04 17.79 12.92
CA ALA A 196 -23.37 18.35 12.71
C ALA A 196 -23.56 19.71 13.43
N ARG A 197 -22.97 19.89 14.62
CA ARG A 197 -22.99 21.16 15.36
C ARG A 197 -22.06 22.21 14.77
N GLY A 198 -21.03 21.78 14.06
CA GLY A 198 -19.87 22.58 13.67
C GLY A 198 -18.86 22.72 14.82
N PHE A 199 -17.63 23.10 14.47
CA PHE A 199 -16.55 23.31 15.42
C PHE A 199 -16.50 24.76 15.94
N PRO A 200 -15.88 25.01 17.09
CA PRO A 200 -15.62 26.37 17.54
C PRO A 200 -14.86 27.17 16.48
N ARG A 201 -15.09 28.49 16.44
CA ARG A 201 -14.45 29.35 15.44
C ARG A 201 -12.93 29.25 15.52
N GLY A 202 -12.28 29.01 14.37
CA GLY A 202 -10.84 28.84 14.28
C GLY A 202 -10.34 27.44 14.56
N HIS A 203 -11.22 26.48 14.92
CA HIS A 203 -10.82 25.09 15.10
C HIS A 203 -10.94 24.33 13.77
N VAL A 204 -9.90 23.57 13.44
CA VAL A 204 -9.81 22.80 12.19
C VAL A 204 -9.41 21.37 12.50
N LEU A 205 -10.14 20.43 11.90
CA LEU A 205 -9.80 19.00 11.92
C LEU A 205 -9.10 18.63 10.61
N LEU A 206 -7.87 18.16 10.73
CA LEU A 206 -7.10 17.57 9.63
C LEU A 206 -7.08 16.04 9.83
N VAL A 207 -7.56 15.30 8.85
CA VAL A 207 -7.51 13.84 8.85
C VAL A 207 -6.60 13.40 7.73
N ALA A 208 -5.43 12.87 8.08
CA ALA A 208 -4.46 12.33 7.12
C ALA A 208 -4.56 10.80 7.13
N ALA A 209 -4.93 10.21 6.01
CA ALA A 209 -5.11 8.77 5.90
C ALA A 209 -4.51 8.25 4.59
N GLY A 210 -4.17 6.97 4.57
CA GLY A 210 -3.97 6.25 3.34
C GLY A 210 -5.30 6.11 2.59
N LYS A 211 -5.48 5.01 1.88
CA LYS A 211 -6.72 4.77 1.16
C LYS A 211 -7.90 4.57 2.11
N VAL A 212 -8.92 5.42 2.03
CA VAL A 212 -10.14 5.30 2.81
C VAL A 212 -11.30 4.71 2.00
N ASP A 213 -12.22 4.01 2.68
CA ASP A 213 -13.44 3.53 2.02
C ASP A 213 -14.46 4.68 1.92
N GLY A 214 -14.60 5.25 0.72
CA GLY A 214 -15.57 6.32 0.43
C GLY A 214 -17.05 5.94 0.66
N ARG A 215 -17.36 4.66 0.87
CA ARG A 215 -18.73 4.18 1.18
C ARG A 215 -19.09 4.41 2.65
N LEU A 216 -18.09 4.51 3.52
CA LEU A 216 -18.31 4.71 4.96
C LEU A 216 -19.09 6.02 5.22
N PRO A 217 -20.15 5.97 6.04
CA PRO A 217 -20.96 7.16 6.35
C PRO A 217 -20.12 8.32 6.91
N LEU A 218 -19.15 8.03 7.78
CA LEU A 218 -18.29 9.02 8.39
C LEU A 218 -17.38 9.70 7.37
N VAL A 219 -16.84 8.97 6.38
CA VAL A 219 -16.04 9.54 5.28
C VAL A 219 -16.87 10.54 4.47
N LYS A 220 -18.13 10.20 4.16
CA LYS A 220 -19.05 11.09 3.45
C LYS A 220 -19.35 12.36 4.26
N LYS A 221 -19.53 12.23 5.58
CA LYS A 221 -19.81 13.36 6.47
C LYS A 221 -18.58 14.27 6.61
N LEU A 222 -17.40 13.73 6.79
CA LEU A 222 -16.14 14.50 6.82
C LEU A 222 -15.94 15.29 5.51
N ALA A 223 -16.13 14.62 4.36
CA ALA A 223 -16.02 15.28 3.06
C ALA A 223 -17.09 16.37 2.85
N ALA A 224 -18.32 16.17 3.35
CA ALA A 224 -19.40 17.14 3.26
C ALA A 224 -19.20 18.34 4.21
N ALA A 225 -18.54 18.14 5.36
CA ALA A 225 -18.27 19.18 6.34
C ALA A 225 -17.10 20.11 5.94
N GLY A 226 -16.28 19.73 4.95
CA GLY A 226 -15.11 20.51 4.58
C GLY A 226 -14.58 20.28 3.18
N ARG A 227 -13.30 19.94 3.08
CA ARG A 227 -12.59 19.64 1.83
C ARG A 227 -12.06 18.23 1.86
N ARG A 228 -12.18 17.51 0.75
CA ARG A 228 -11.50 16.23 0.54
C ARG A 228 -10.47 16.40 -0.57
N VAL A 229 -9.23 16.00 -0.29
CA VAL A 229 -8.11 16.01 -1.24
C VAL A 229 -7.53 14.61 -1.31
N THR A 230 -7.56 14.00 -2.48
CA THR A 230 -6.94 12.69 -2.69
C THR A 230 -5.53 12.89 -3.25
N LEU A 231 -4.55 12.34 -2.57
CA LEU A 231 -3.13 12.52 -2.82
C LEU A 231 -2.48 11.21 -3.25
N GLY A 232 -1.67 11.26 -4.29
CA GLY A 232 -0.98 10.08 -4.80
C GLY A 232 -0.10 10.43 -5.98
N ILE A 233 0.78 9.50 -6.35
CA ILE A 233 1.51 9.58 -7.60
C ILE A 233 0.55 9.18 -8.72
N GLU A 234 0.23 10.14 -9.59
CA GLU A 234 -0.64 9.90 -10.73
C GLU A 234 0.09 9.04 -11.77
N SER A 235 -0.69 8.27 -12.51
CA SER A 235 -0.19 7.53 -13.66
C SER A 235 -1.00 7.87 -14.89
N GLU A 236 -0.33 8.36 -15.92
CA GLU A 236 -0.90 8.61 -17.23
C GLU A 236 -0.83 7.37 -18.11
N GLY A 237 -1.62 7.35 -19.16
CA GLY A 237 -1.70 6.30 -20.16
C GLY A 237 -3.10 5.73 -20.26
N LYS A 238 -3.42 5.20 -21.44
CA LYS A 238 -4.70 4.51 -21.68
C LYS A 238 -4.74 3.21 -20.89
N PRO A 239 -5.92 2.63 -20.67
CA PRO A 239 -6.06 1.38 -19.90
C PRO A 239 -5.19 0.23 -20.40
N TRP A 240 -4.91 0.19 -21.70
CA TRP A 240 -4.08 -0.82 -22.40
C TRP A 240 -2.63 -0.41 -22.65
N GLU A 241 -2.21 0.77 -22.19
CA GLU A 241 -0.83 1.26 -22.30
C GLU A 241 -0.10 1.07 -20.98
N GLU A 242 1.23 0.96 -21.04
CA GLU A 242 2.05 0.98 -19.85
C GLU A 242 1.85 2.29 -19.09
N PRO A 243 1.46 2.23 -17.79
CA PRO A 243 1.24 3.44 -17.02
C PRO A 243 2.56 4.19 -16.83
N ARG A 244 2.59 5.46 -17.21
CA ARG A 244 3.71 6.36 -16.94
C ARG A 244 3.45 7.12 -15.65
N LEU A 245 4.37 7.04 -14.70
CA LEU A 245 4.26 7.79 -13.45
C LEU A 245 4.54 9.27 -13.71
N VAL A 246 3.66 10.12 -13.19
CA VAL A 246 3.78 11.58 -13.26
C VAL A 246 4.45 12.05 -11.98
N LEU A 247 5.78 12.10 -11.95
CA LEU A 247 6.54 12.50 -10.77
C LEU A 247 6.74 14.03 -10.66
N GLY A 248 6.52 14.78 -11.74
CA GLY A 248 6.83 16.21 -11.81
C GLY A 248 6.31 17.02 -10.61
N PRO A 249 5.00 17.04 -10.35
CA PRO A 249 4.42 17.81 -9.23
C PRO A 249 4.99 17.41 -7.87
N LEU A 250 5.21 16.12 -7.65
CA LEU A 250 5.78 15.62 -6.39
C LEU A 250 7.26 16.04 -6.25
N LEU A 251 8.05 15.92 -7.33
CA LEU A 251 9.45 16.34 -7.33
C LEU A 251 9.59 17.85 -7.09
N GLU A 252 8.74 18.66 -7.70
CA GLU A 252 8.69 20.12 -7.44
C GLU A 252 8.40 20.41 -5.97
N SER A 253 7.41 19.74 -5.39
CA SER A 253 7.07 19.88 -3.97
C SER A 253 8.21 19.39 -3.05
N LEU A 254 8.90 18.28 -3.38
CA LEU A 254 10.02 17.77 -2.59
C LEU A 254 11.26 18.66 -2.65
N LEU A 255 11.46 19.37 -3.76
CA LEU A 255 12.61 20.26 -4.00
C LEU A 255 12.33 21.71 -3.62
N ALA A 256 11.09 22.04 -3.21
CA ALA A 256 10.72 23.39 -2.82
C ALA A 256 11.69 23.92 -1.74
N GLY A 257 12.16 25.16 -1.92
CA GLY A 257 13.12 25.82 -1.03
C GLY A 257 14.59 25.37 -1.17
N THR A 258 14.90 24.33 -1.98
CA THR A 258 16.28 23.86 -2.19
C THR A 258 17.00 24.60 -3.33
N GLY A 259 16.28 25.33 -4.19
CA GLY A 259 16.81 25.93 -5.40
C GLY A 259 17.23 24.93 -6.49
N LYS A 260 16.85 23.66 -6.35
CA LYS A 260 17.21 22.57 -7.24
C LYS A 260 16.03 22.08 -8.07
N ARG A 261 16.33 21.39 -9.18
CA ARG A 261 15.34 20.73 -10.02
C ARG A 261 15.90 19.42 -10.55
N VAL A 262 15.02 18.47 -10.84
CA VAL A 262 15.36 17.21 -11.53
C VAL A 262 15.07 17.41 -13.01
N ASP A 263 16.01 17.02 -13.88
CA ASP A 263 15.78 17.04 -15.33
C ASP A 263 14.88 15.87 -15.77
N ARG A 264 14.46 15.91 -17.03
CA ARG A 264 13.57 14.87 -17.58
C ARG A 264 14.17 13.46 -17.53
N GLY A 265 15.49 13.35 -17.76
CA GLY A 265 16.21 12.06 -17.71
C GLY A 265 16.28 11.51 -16.28
N GLY A 266 16.62 12.37 -15.32
CA GLY A 266 16.62 12.04 -13.90
C GLY A 266 15.23 11.64 -13.38
N ALA A 267 14.18 12.38 -13.77
CA ALA A 267 12.81 12.05 -13.38
C ALA A 267 12.34 10.69 -13.96
N ALA A 268 12.68 10.41 -15.21
CA ALA A 268 12.36 9.14 -15.85
C ALA A 268 13.07 7.95 -15.15
N LEU A 269 14.35 8.12 -14.80
CA LEU A 269 15.12 7.10 -14.11
C LEU A 269 14.68 6.92 -12.67
N LEU A 270 14.26 7.98 -11.99
CA LEU A 270 13.63 7.90 -10.66
C LEU A 270 12.32 7.10 -10.72
N ALA A 271 11.46 7.37 -11.71
CA ALA A 271 10.23 6.61 -11.91
C ALA A 271 10.49 5.11 -12.14
N GLU A 272 11.54 4.78 -12.91
CA GLU A 272 11.95 3.38 -13.16
C GLU A 272 12.49 2.71 -11.89
N ARG A 273 13.33 3.41 -11.10
CA ARG A 273 14.06 2.81 -9.97
C ARG A 273 13.24 2.74 -8.69
N VAL A 274 12.41 3.75 -8.44
CA VAL A 274 11.62 3.90 -7.19
C VAL A 274 10.17 3.47 -7.38
N GLY A 275 9.63 3.61 -8.59
CA GLY A 275 8.21 3.31 -8.84
C GLY A 275 7.27 4.35 -8.20
N ALA A 276 6.11 3.87 -7.73
CA ALA A 276 5.04 4.71 -7.17
C ALA A 276 5.10 4.86 -5.63
N ASP A 277 6.24 4.59 -5.01
CA ASP A 277 6.42 4.76 -3.56
C ASP A 277 6.88 6.19 -3.25
N ALA A 278 5.95 7.04 -2.79
CA ALA A 278 6.21 8.44 -2.52
C ALA A 278 7.20 8.65 -1.35
N ARG A 279 7.19 7.78 -0.34
CA ARG A 279 8.11 7.85 0.81
C ARG A 279 9.54 7.56 0.37
N THR A 280 9.75 6.46 -0.34
CA THR A 280 11.05 6.10 -0.90
C THR A 280 11.54 7.18 -1.84
N LEU A 281 10.66 7.71 -2.71
CA LEU A 281 11.02 8.82 -3.60
C LEU A 281 11.52 10.05 -2.82
N ALA A 282 10.85 10.44 -1.74
CA ALA A 282 11.27 11.56 -0.91
C ALA A 282 12.64 11.34 -0.26
N GLN A 283 12.91 10.12 0.20
CA GLN A 283 14.21 9.76 0.78
C GLN A 283 15.32 9.81 -0.29
N GLU A 284 15.07 9.26 -1.48
CA GLU A 284 16.04 9.29 -2.58
C GLU A 284 16.31 10.72 -3.07
N VAL A 285 15.28 11.56 -3.18
CA VAL A 285 15.42 12.98 -3.51
C VAL A 285 16.27 13.71 -2.46
N THR A 286 16.06 13.44 -1.17
CA THR A 286 16.88 14.03 -0.10
C THR A 286 18.38 13.66 -0.25
N LYS A 287 18.67 12.40 -0.55
CA LYS A 287 20.05 11.95 -0.81
C LYS A 287 20.64 12.62 -2.06
N LEU A 288 19.86 12.73 -3.12
CA LEU A 288 20.28 13.40 -4.36
C LEU A 288 20.58 14.88 -4.14
N VAL A 289 19.75 15.59 -3.36
CA VAL A 289 19.98 17.00 -3.00
C VAL A 289 21.31 17.17 -2.26
N ALA A 290 21.62 16.26 -1.33
CA ALA A 290 22.89 16.28 -0.62
C ALA A 290 24.09 15.92 -1.54
N PHE A 291 23.92 14.95 -2.44
CA PHE A 291 24.96 14.48 -3.35
C PHE A 291 25.39 15.54 -4.37
N VAL A 292 24.43 16.24 -4.96
CA VAL A 292 24.76 17.24 -6.01
C VAL A 292 25.39 18.53 -5.44
N GLY A 293 25.38 18.74 -4.13
CA GLY A 293 25.98 19.91 -3.50
C GLY A 293 25.42 21.22 -4.05
N ASP A 294 26.29 22.10 -4.60
CA ASP A 294 25.88 23.41 -5.11
C ASP A 294 25.25 23.37 -6.51
N ARG A 295 25.26 22.23 -7.19
CA ARG A 295 24.63 22.09 -8.51
C ARG A 295 23.12 22.24 -8.41
N GLN A 296 22.53 22.98 -9.34
CA GLN A 296 21.08 23.23 -9.35
C GLN A 296 20.26 22.14 -10.06
N VAL A 297 20.89 21.31 -10.87
CA VAL A 297 20.22 20.30 -11.69
C VAL A 297 20.67 18.91 -11.29
N VAL A 298 19.71 18.04 -10.99
CA VAL A 298 19.88 16.61 -10.77
C VAL A 298 19.59 15.91 -12.08
N GLY A 299 20.58 15.26 -12.68
CA GLY A 299 20.44 14.53 -13.95
C GLY A 299 20.40 13.01 -13.76
N ALA A 300 20.22 12.29 -14.88
CA ALA A 300 20.18 10.82 -14.88
C ALA A 300 21.47 10.21 -14.30
N ALA A 301 22.63 10.78 -14.57
CA ALA A 301 23.91 10.28 -14.02
C ALA A 301 23.98 10.38 -12.49
N ASP A 302 23.39 11.42 -11.90
CA ASP A 302 23.32 11.57 -10.43
C ASP A 302 22.39 10.54 -9.82
N VAL A 303 21.24 10.31 -10.46
CA VAL A 303 20.29 9.27 -10.07
C VAL A 303 20.93 7.89 -10.17
N GLU A 304 21.70 7.65 -11.23
CA GLU A 304 22.41 6.38 -11.44
C GLU A 304 23.46 6.11 -10.35
N ALA A 305 24.15 7.15 -9.90
CA ALA A 305 25.19 7.06 -8.88
C ALA A 305 24.64 6.87 -7.46
N VAL A 306 23.48 7.45 -7.14
CA VAL A 306 22.97 7.53 -5.76
C VAL A 306 21.80 6.60 -5.50
N VAL A 307 20.87 6.51 -6.45
CA VAL A 307 19.63 5.76 -6.28
C VAL A 307 19.86 4.32 -6.71
N SER A 308 19.99 3.43 -5.76
CA SER A 308 19.93 2.00 -6.07
C SER A 308 18.54 1.69 -6.65
N ARG A 309 18.44 0.74 -7.57
CA ARG A 309 17.13 0.15 -7.85
C ARG A 309 16.58 -0.30 -6.52
N VAL A 310 15.41 0.23 -6.13
CA VAL A 310 14.67 -0.38 -5.02
C VAL A 310 14.56 -1.84 -5.41
N ALA A 311 15.22 -2.70 -4.64
CA ALA A 311 15.13 -4.12 -4.89
C ALA A 311 13.64 -4.42 -4.90
N ALA A 312 13.11 -4.73 -6.09
CA ALA A 312 11.75 -5.24 -6.16
C ALA A 312 11.69 -6.32 -5.09
N ASP A 313 10.66 -6.28 -4.25
CA ASP A 313 10.46 -7.31 -3.22
C ASP A 313 10.98 -8.62 -3.78
N PRO A 314 11.92 -9.31 -3.12
CA PRO A 314 12.58 -10.50 -3.67
C PRO A 314 11.60 -11.49 -4.28
N PHE A 315 10.38 -11.54 -3.73
CA PHE A 315 9.30 -12.37 -4.24
C PHE A 315 8.75 -11.89 -5.59
N PHE A 316 8.65 -10.56 -5.82
CA PHE A 316 8.28 -10.02 -7.13
C PHE A 316 9.42 -10.14 -8.13
N ALA A 317 10.66 -9.93 -7.71
CA ALA A 317 11.83 -10.06 -8.59
C ALA A 317 11.96 -11.48 -9.13
N LEU A 318 11.75 -12.50 -8.30
CA LEU A 318 11.76 -13.89 -8.71
C LEU A 318 10.62 -14.21 -9.68
N GLY A 319 9.40 -13.73 -9.37
CA GLY A 319 8.25 -13.87 -10.24
C GLY A 319 8.50 -13.24 -11.63
N ASN A 320 9.07 -12.04 -11.66
CA ASN A 320 9.42 -11.34 -12.92
C ASN A 320 10.48 -12.09 -13.73
N ALA A 321 11.51 -12.64 -13.09
CA ALA A 321 12.52 -13.44 -13.78
C ALA A 321 11.91 -14.71 -14.40
N VAL A 322 11.01 -15.38 -13.68
CA VAL A 322 10.26 -16.53 -14.22
C VAL A 322 9.37 -16.10 -15.39
N GLU A 323 8.61 -15.02 -15.27
CA GLU A 323 7.78 -14.48 -16.35
C GLU A 323 8.58 -14.08 -17.59
N ALA A 324 9.81 -13.61 -17.38
CA ALA A 324 10.77 -13.32 -18.47
C ALA A 324 11.40 -14.58 -19.06
N ARG A 325 11.26 -15.74 -18.42
CA ARG A 325 11.93 -17.01 -18.74
C ARG A 325 13.46 -16.90 -18.60
N ASP A 326 13.91 -16.14 -17.62
CA ASP A 326 15.32 -15.90 -17.33
C ASP A 326 15.76 -16.81 -16.16
N LEU A 327 16.35 -17.95 -16.50
CA LEU A 327 16.83 -18.93 -15.50
C LEU A 327 17.98 -18.34 -14.66
N THR A 328 18.92 -17.66 -15.29
CA THR A 328 20.09 -17.10 -14.59
C THR A 328 19.67 -16.01 -13.60
N GLY A 329 18.79 -15.10 -14.05
CA GLY A 329 18.20 -14.09 -13.17
C GLY A 329 17.38 -14.70 -12.04
N ALA A 330 16.57 -15.72 -12.31
CA ALA A 330 15.78 -16.40 -11.31
C ALA A 330 16.64 -17.08 -10.22
N LEU A 331 17.70 -17.77 -10.62
CA LEU A 331 18.65 -18.39 -9.67
C LEU A 331 19.37 -17.34 -8.82
N SER A 332 19.82 -16.24 -9.43
CA SER A 332 20.49 -15.14 -8.72
C SER A 332 19.57 -14.48 -7.70
N VAL A 333 18.28 -14.29 -8.04
CA VAL A 333 17.29 -13.74 -7.11
C VAL A 333 16.97 -14.73 -5.99
N LEU A 334 16.86 -16.03 -6.28
CA LEU A 334 16.64 -17.09 -5.29
C LEU A 334 17.78 -17.10 -4.26
N ASP A 335 19.02 -17.11 -4.72
CA ASP A 335 20.21 -17.12 -3.87
C ASP A 335 20.24 -15.92 -2.92
N ARG A 336 20.00 -14.73 -3.46
CA ARG A 336 19.94 -13.51 -2.65
C ARG A 336 18.81 -13.54 -1.64
N SER A 337 17.61 -13.98 -2.05
CA SER A 337 16.45 -14.05 -1.16
C SER A 337 16.71 -14.97 0.05
N ILE A 338 17.35 -16.11 -0.19
CA ILE A 338 17.71 -17.04 0.89
C ILE A 338 18.82 -16.46 1.78
N ALA A 339 19.84 -15.82 1.19
CA ALA A 339 20.91 -15.14 1.93
C ALA A 339 20.36 -14.00 2.82
N ASP A 340 19.32 -13.30 2.36
CA ASP A 340 18.62 -12.24 3.10
C ASP A 340 17.63 -12.81 4.15
N GLY A 341 17.58 -14.15 4.34
CA GLY A 341 16.78 -14.80 5.36
C GLY A 341 15.34 -15.14 4.96
N ALA A 342 14.98 -15.03 3.69
CA ALA A 342 13.65 -15.41 3.24
C ALA A 342 13.41 -16.91 3.39
N HIS A 343 12.29 -17.28 4.01
CA HIS A 343 11.97 -18.69 4.22
C HIS A 343 11.58 -19.36 2.90
N PRO A 344 12.16 -20.54 2.54
CA PRO A 344 11.92 -21.21 1.26
C PRO A 344 10.45 -21.50 0.94
N VAL A 345 9.60 -21.76 1.94
CA VAL A 345 8.16 -21.99 1.77
C VAL A 345 7.45 -20.71 1.28
N MET A 346 7.87 -19.53 1.72
CA MET A 346 7.32 -18.25 1.23
C MET A 346 7.70 -18.00 -0.24
N ILE A 347 8.96 -18.31 -0.59
CA ILE A 347 9.44 -18.23 -1.98
C ILE A 347 8.63 -19.18 -2.87
N LEU A 348 8.41 -20.42 -2.44
CA LEU A 348 7.59 -21.40 -3.14
C LEU A 348 6.15 -20.90 -3.34
N GLY A 349 5.52 -20.32 -2.30
CA GLY A 349 4.19 -19.75 -2.38
C GLY A 349 4.08 -18.65 -3.43
N SER A 350 5.07 -17.75 -3.48
CA SER A 350 5.15 -16.65 -4.46
C SER A 350 5.33 -17.17 -5.90
N LEU A 351 6.21 -18.14 -6.11
CA LEU A 351 6.37 -18.81 -7.41
C LEU A 351 5.08 -19.49 -7.87
N ALA A 352 4.43 -20.24 -6.98
CA ALA A 352 3.17 -20.90 -7.28
C ALA A 352 2.06 -19.89 -7.64
N ALA A 353 2.04 -18.74 -6.99
CA ALA A 353 1.11 -17.66 -7.33
C ALA A 353 1.42 -17.07 -8.72
N ALA A 354 2.70 -16.86 -9.07
CA ALA A 354 3.10 -16.34 -10.38
C ALA A 354 2.71 -17.30 -11.51
N VAL A 355 3.04 -18.60 -11.39
CA VAL A 355 2.71 -19.62 -12.39
C VAL A 355 1.19 -19.79 -12.54
N ARG A 356 0.44 -19.80 -11.41
CA ARG A 356 -1.04 -19.85 -11.45
C ARG A 356 -1.63 -18.63 -12.16
N ARG A 357 -1.14 -17.42 -11.91
CA ARG A 357 -1.60 -16.22 -12.61
C ARG A 357 -1.39 -16.33 -14.11
N MET A 358 -0.21 -16.72 -14.57
CA MET A 358 0.07 -16.92 -15.99
C MET A 358 -0.88 -17.93 -16.62
N LEU A 359 -1.09 -19.09 -15.97
CA LEU A 359 -2.01 -20.10 -16.47
C LEU A 359 -3.45 -19.60 -16.52
N THR A 360 -3.88 -18.86 -15.50
CA THR A 360 -5.23 -18.29 -15.43
C THR A 360 -5.49 -17.32 -16.59
N GLU A 361 -4.57 -16.39 -16.85
CA GLU A 361 -4.73 -15.41 -17.94
C GLU A 361 -4.68 -16.09 -19.32
N ARG A 362 -3.86 -17.11 -19.47
CA ARG A 362 -3.84 -17.92 -20.70
C ARG A 362 -5.16 -18.65 -20.96
N GLU A 363 -5.71 -19.31 -19.94
CA GLU A 363 -6.99 -20.02 -20.05
C GLU A 363 -8.17 -19.07 -20.20
N ARG A 364 -8.11 -17.89 -19.58
CA ARG A 364 -9.11 -16.83 -19.74
C ARG A 364 -9.16 -16.32 -21.19
N ALA A 365 -7.99 -16.03 -21.75
CA ALA A 365 -7.87 -15.62 -23.15
C ALA A 365 -8.38 -16.71 -24.11
N ARG A 366 -8.00 -17.97 -23.87
CA ARG A 366 -8.45 -19.11 -24.66
C ARG A 366 -9.97 -19.29 -24.64
N LYS A 367 -10.59 -19.09 -23.48
CA LYS A 367 -12.06 -19.18 -23.35
C LYS A 367 -12.79 -18.03 -24.03
N ALA A 368 -12.23 -16.81 -24.02
CA ALA A 368 -12.85 -15.62 -24.56
C ALA A 368 -12.61 -15.45 -26.07
N ALA A 369 -11.43 -15.79 -26.57
CA ALA A 369 -10.99 -15.57 -27.94
C ALA A 369 -10.71 -16.86 -28.74
N GLY A 370 -10.88 -18.04 -28.12
CA GLY A 370 -10.50 -19.32 -28.75
C GLY A 370 -9.00 -19.56 -28.76
N GLU A 371 -8.52 -20.31 -29.75
CA GLU A 371 -7.06 -20.60 -29.91
C GLU A 371 -6.30 -19.49 -30.64
N GLU A 372 -7.02 -18.46 -31.12
CA GLU A 372 -6.39 -17.32 -31.79
C GLU A 372 -5.58 -16.48 -30.81
N ARG A 373 -4.39 -16.11 -31.23
CA ARG A 373 -3.52 -15.23 -30.45
C ARG A 373 -4.03 -13.79 -30.58
N LEU A 374 -4.35 -13.16 -29.43
CA LEU A 374 -4.72 -11.75 -29.38
C LEU A 374 -3.54 -10.87 -29.84
N ARG A 375 -3.81 -9.86 -30.65
CA ARG A 375 -2.81 -9.06 -31.37
C ARG A 375 -2.11 -8.06 -30.46
N ASP A 376 -2.91 -7.40 -29.63
CA ASP A 376 -2.45 -6.31 -28.77
C ASP A 376 -3.29 -6.18 -27.48
N ALA A 377 -2.84 -5.30 -26.59
CA ALA A 377 -3.47 -5.05 -25.30
C ALA A 377 -4.88 -4.44 -25.45
N ARG A 378 -5.16 -3.73 -26.53
CA ARG A 378 -6.49 -3.12 -26.78
C ARG A 378 -7.50 -4.19 -27.18
N GLU A 379 -7.09 -5.14 -27.99
CA GLU A 379 -7.93 -6.30 -28.34
C GLU A 379 -8.20 -7.15 -27.10
N TRP A 380 -7.18 -7.38 -26.27
CA TRP A 380 -7.31 -8.10 -25.01
C TRP A 380 -8.27 -7.41 -24.05
N GLU A 381 -8.18 -6.10 -23.89
CA GLU A 381 -9.13 -5.30 -23.09
C GLU A 381 -10.57 -5.47 -23.57
N ARG A 382 -10.79 -5.43 -24.88
CA ARG A 382 -12.14 -5.53 -25.45
C ARG A 382 -12.73 -6.92 -25.32
N VAL A 383 -11.92 -7.98 -25.52
CA VAL A 383 -12.39 -9.36 -25.64
C VAL A 383 -12.31 -10.12 -24.32
N VAL A 384 -11.21 -9.97 -23.59
CA VAL A 384 -10.90 -10.81 -22.42
C VAL A 384 -11.22 -10.08 -21.11
N PHE A 385 -10.88 -8.81 -21.00
CA PHE A 385 -11.03 -8.08 -19.73
C PHE A 385 -12.47 -8.06 -19.19
N PRO A 386 -13.55 -8.02 -20.01
CA PRO A 386 -14.93 -8.15 -19.53
C PRO A 386 -15.24 -9.49 -18.84
N THR A 387 -14.41 -10.53 -19.04
CA THR A 387 -14.54 -11.84 -18.40
C THR A 387 -13.79 -11.94 -17.05
N VAL A 388 -13.03 -10.91 -16.69
CA VAL A 388 -12.36 -10.84 -15.39
C VAL A 388 -13.40 -10.59 -14.30
N PRO A 389 -13.42 -11.37 -13.22
CA PRO A 389 -14.35 -11.14 -12.12
C PRO A 389 -14.24 -9.71 -11.57
N PRO A 390 -15.37 -9.06 -11.24
CA PRO A 390 -15.38 -7.66 -10.80
C PRO A 390 -14.53 -7.37 -9.55
N ASP A 391 -14.44 -8.31 -8.62
CA ASP A 391 -13.59 -8.26 -7.43
C ASP A 391 -12.10 -8.30 -7.79
N GLU A 392 -11.73 -9.12 -8.76
CA GLU A 392 -10.36 -9.23 -9.27
C GLU A 392 -9.97 -8.00 -10.11
N ALA A 393 -10.88 -7.46 -10.90
CA ALA A 393 -10.67 -6.30 -11.77
C ALA A 393 -10.65 -4.97 -11.00
N LYS A 394 -11.25 -4.93 -9.80
CA LYS A 394 -11.44 -3.70 -9.01
C LYS A 394 -10.13 -2.96 -8.75
N GLY A 395 -10.03 -1.74 -9.26
CA GLY A 395 -8.87 -0.87 -9.08
C GLY A 395 -7.62 -1.28 -9.87
N LYS A 396 -7.73 -2.25 -10.77
CA LYS A 396 -6.62 -2.70 -11.63
C LYS A 396 -6.88 -2.31 -13.08
N LYS A 397 -5.81 -1.96 -13.78
CA LYS A 397 -5.87 -1.63 -15.22
C LYS A 397 -5.75 -2.90 -16.08
N PRO A 398 -6.42 -2.97 -17.25
CA PRO A 398 -6.32 -4.09 -18.21
C PRO A 398 -4.88 -4.41 -18.61
N TRP A 399 -4.00 -3.40 -18.69
CA TRP A 399 -2.58 -3.56 -18.99
C TRP A 399 -1.87 -4.61 -18.11
N GLY A 400 -2.11 -4.59 -16.81
CA GLY A 400 -1.49 -5.57 -15.88
C GLY A 400 -1.87 -7.02 -16.20
N PHE A 401 -3.11 -7.27 -16.58
CA PHE A 401 -3.57 -8.60 -17.01
C PHE A 401 -2.99 -9.00 -18.37
N TRP A 402 -2.95 -8.06 -19.31
CA TRP A 402 -2.30 -8.25 -20.61
C TRP A 402 -0.83 -8.66 -20.47
N MET A 403 -0.07 -7.98 -19.59
CA MET A 403 1.33 -8.33 -19.36
C MET A 403 1.50 -9.75 -18.82
N LYS A 404 0.60 -10.22 -17.95
CA LYS A 404 0.60 -11.60 -17.47
C LYS A 404 0.25 -12.61 -18.56
N TYR A 405 -0.68 -12.25 -19.43
CA TYR A 405 -0.98 -13.05 -20.63
C TYR A 405 0.24 -13.13 -21.56
N GLN A 406 0.92 -12.00 -21.83
CA GLN A 406 2.13 -11.97 -22.64
C GLN A 406 3.27 -12.82 -22.04
N ALA A 407 3.45 -12.77 -20.72
CA ALA A 407 4.38 -13.63 -20.01
C ALA A 407 4.00 -15.12 -20.19
N ALA A 408 2.72 -15.44 -20.05
CA ALA A 408 2.21 -16.81 -20.22
C ALA A 408 2.40 -17.36 -21.64
N LEU A 409 2.45 -16.51 -22.67
CA LEU A 409 2.69 -16.96 -24.06
C LEU A 409 4.12 -17.45 -24.30
N ARG A 410 5.06 -17.14 -23.40
CA ARG A 410 6.43 -17.68 -23.44
C ARG A 410 6.51 -19.14 -23.03
N PHE A 411 5.43 -19.67 -22.48
CA PHE A 411 5.31 -21.05 -21.99
C PHE A 411 4.18 -21.76 -22.74
N THR A 412 4.29 -23.04 -22.92
CA THR A 412 3.15 -23.87 -23.29
C THR A 412 2.23 -24.07 -22.07
N ARG A 413 1.00 -24.48 -22.32
CA ARG A 413 0.08 -24.88 -21.23
C ARG A 413 0.64 -26.05 -20.41
N GLY A 414 1.29 -26.99 -21.10
CA GLY A 414 1.92 -28.15 -20.47
C GLY A 414 3.03 -27.73 -19.50
N GLU A 415 3.95 -26.86 -19.94
CA GLU A 415 5.05 -26.38 -19.10
C GLU A 415 4.55 -25.66 -17.83
N LEU A 416 3.47 -24.86 -17.92
CA LEU A 416 2.90 -24.21 -16.75
C LEU A 416 2.25 -25.22 -15.79
N LEU A 417 1.59 -26.26 -16.28
CA LEU A 417 1.02 -27.33 -15.46
C LEU A 417 2.12 -28.20 -14.82
N GLU A 418 3.15 -28.56 -15.58
CA GLU A 418 4.32 -29.27 -15.06
C GLU A 418 5.06 -28.43 -14.00
N GLY A 419 5.16 -27.12 -14.20
CA GLY A 419 5.71 -26.19 -13.21
C GLY A 419 4.91 -26.20 -11.90
N LEU A 420 3.57 -26.20 -11.96
CA LEU A 420 2.74 -26.32 -10.76
C LEU A 420 2.89 -27.70 -10.07
N ALA A 421 3.03 -28.77 -10.84
CA ALA A 421 3.30 -30.09 -10.29
C ALA A 421 4.68 -30.14 -9.59
N ALA A 422 5.72 -29.57 -10.23
CA ALA A 422 7.05 -29.47 -9.64
C ALA A 422 7.07 -28.66 -8.34
N LEU A 423 6.28 -27.56 -8.27
CA LEU A 423 6.10 -26.78 -7.05
C LEU A 423 5.42 -27.58 -5.93
N ALA A 424 4.41 -28.39 -6.27
CA ALA A 424 3.75 -29.26 -5.29
C ALA A 424 4.70 -30.35 -4.78
N GLU A 425 5.51 -30.96 -5.66
CA GLU A 425 6.54 -31.93 -5.27
C GLU A 425 7.60 -31.29 -4.35
N ALA A 426 8.03 -30.05 -4.65
CA ALA A 426 8.97 -29.30 -3.83
C ALA A 426 8.40 -28.99 -2.43
N ASP A 427 7.12 -28.63 -2.32
CA ASP A 427 6.44 -28.44 -1.03
C ASP A 427 6.49 -29.70 -0.16
N VAL A 428 6.15 -30.85 -0.75
CA VAL A 428 6.22 -32.14 -0.05
C VAL A 428 7.65 -32.50 0.34
N ALA A 429 8.61 -32.28 -0.56
CA ALA A 429 10.02 -32.56 -0.30
C ALA A 429 10.59 -31.71 0.85
N MET A 430 10.27 -30.42 0.90
CA MET A 430 10.68 -29.53 1.99
C MET A 430 10.05 -29.94 3.33
N LYS A 431 8.77 -30.28 3.33
CA LYS A 431 8.09 -30.81 4.53
C LYS A 431 8.65 -32.15 5.01
N SER A 432 9.30 -32.90 4.12
CA SER A 432 9.98 -34.18 4.43
C SER A 432 11.46 -34.00 4.76
N GLY A 433 11.93 -32.77 4.99
CA GLY A 433 13.30 -32.48 5.43
C GLY A 433 14.32 -32.23 4.31
N ARG A 434 13.89 -32.14 3.05
CA ARG A 434 14.80 -31.76 1.96
C ARG A 434 15.17 -30.29 2.07
N ASP A 435 16.42 -29.96 1.72
CA ASP A 435 16.87 -28.58 1.65
C ASP A 435 16.01 -27.75 0.71
N GLY A 436 15.48 -26.63 1.22
CA GLY A 436 14.52 -25.80 0.51
C GLY A 436 15.11 -25.09 -0.71
N ARG A 437 16.40 -24.72 -0.66
CA ARG A 437 17.12 -24.10 -1.78
C ARG A 437 17.21 -25.09 -2.94
N ILE A 438 17.70 -26.31 -2.68
CA ILE A 438 17.84 -27.36 -3.69
C ILE A 438 16.48 -27.71 -4.30
N ALA A 439 15.42 -27.78 -3.49
CA ALA A 439 14.07 -28.05 -3.97
C ALA A 439 13.58 -26.95 -4.95
N LEU A 440 13.80 -25.67 -4.61
CA LEU A 440 13.41 -24.52 -5.44
C LEU A 440 14.25 -24.39 -6.71
N GLU A 441 15.57 -24.63 -6.64
CA GLU A 441 16.44 -24.69 -7.83
C GLU A 441 15.91 -25.76 -8.81
N GLY A 442 15.56 -26.95 -8.33
CA GLY A 442 14.97 -28.00 -9.15
C GLY A 442 13.67 -27.59 -9.85
N VAL A 443 12.82 -26.81 -9.18
CA VAL A 443 11.61 -26.23 -9.79
C VAL A 443 11.97 -25.25 -10.91
N LEU A 444 12.91 -24.32 -10.65
CA LEU A 444 13.32 -23.33 -11.65
C LEU A 444 13.92 -23.98 -12.89
N PHE A 445 14.76 -25.01 -12.73
CA PHE A 445 15.29 -25.77 -13.85
C PHE A 445 14.18 -26.44 -14.66
N ARG A 446 13.25 -27.15 -14.04
CA ARG A 446 12.13 -27.79 -14.76
C ARG A 446 11.24 -26.80 -15.50
N LEU A 447 10.97 -25.63 -14.90
CA LEU A 447 10.09 -24.63 -15.48
C LEU A 447 10.75 -23.81 -16.58
N LEU A 448 12.05 -23.51 -16.46
CA LEU A 448 12.74 -22.54 -17.31
C LEU A 448 13.71 -23.15 -18.32
N ALA A 449 14.35 -24.29 -18.02
CA ALA A 449 15.35 -24.92 -18.89
C ALA A 449 14.77 -25.72 -20.07
N GLY A 450 13.47 -26.04 -20.06
CA GLY A 450 12.83 -26.96 -21.03
C GLY A 450 12.74 -26.51 -22.49
N ASN A 451 13.43 -25.45 -22.93
CA ASN A 451 13.26 -24.91 -24.29
C ASN A 451 14.53 -24.70 -25.14
N ASP A 452 15.72 -24.92 -24.62
CA ASP A 452 16.96 -24.75 -25.45
C ASP A 452 17.06 -25.79 -26.55
N GLU A 453 16.51 -26.99 -26.37
CA GLU A 453 16.51 -28.02 -27.40
C GLU A 453 15.54 -27.76 -28.56
N ARG A 454 14.47 -26.96 -28.37
CA ARG A 454 13.49 -26.65 -29.43
C ARG A 454 13.84 -25.43 -30.28
N ASN A 455 14.56 -24.45 -29.73
CA ASN A 455 15.03 -23.29 -30.50
C ASN A 455 16.25 -23.65 -31.37
N GLY A 456 17.08 -24.60 -30.97
CA GLY A 456 18.19 -25.08 -31.77
C GLY A 456 17.74 -25.80 -33.06
N ARG A 457 16.55 -26.36 -33.12
CA ARG A 457 16.01 -27.06 -34.32
C ARG A 457 15.26 -26.15 -35.30
N ARG A 458 14.94 -24.90 -34.94
CA ARG A 458 14.28 -23.93 -35.83
C ARG A 458 15.25 -22.97 -36.53
N SER A 459 16.54 -22.99 -36.15
CA SER A 459 17.61 -22.18 -36.81
C SER A 459 18.36 -22.94 -37.92
N VAL A 460 17.99 -24.18 -38.21
CA VAL A 460 18.65 -25.03 -39.21
C VAL A 460 17.65 -25.63 -40.22
N ALA A 461 16.54 -24.97 -40.47
CA ALA A 461 15.62 -25.34 -41.54
C ALA A 461 15.20 -24.11 -42.37
#